data_5b2272d7e3dd49f3fb374cbddee8a042
#
_entry.id   5b2272d7e3dd49f3fb374cbddee8a042
#
_cell.length_a   1.000
_cell.length_b   1.000
_cell.length_c   1.000
_cell.angle_alpha   90.00
_cell.angle_beta   90.00
_cell.angle_gamma   90.00
#
_symmetry.space_group_name_H-M   'P 1'
#
loop_
_entity.id
_entity.type
_entity.pdbx_description
1 polymer ?
#
loop_
_entity_poly.entity_id
_entity_poly.type
_entity_poly.pdbx_seq_one_letter_code
_entity_poly.pdbx_strand_id
1 'polypeptide(L)'
;MIVAFDTYYYNGYSYTVAGVFKSWNDKEVLYYATSKRMCIDADYKPGELYKRELPCIMQCLTLLPLKDITLIMVDGFVWLSEDGKTLTKGLGAHLQEAILEKYGEKITVVGVAKNRYHVEIPDCYDIERGLESAKPLFVTCSEPCLAEHYSNMVKIMHGDYRIPSILKAVDTKTRELGHEDSDEIEKELEEEYNSKPIDISMGDVDEFMATCTKNGFKYR
;
A
#
# COMPACT_ATOMS: atom_id res chain seq x y z
N MET A 1 -11.78 14.67 5.50
CA MET A 1 -11.00 14.31 4.29
C MET A 1 -11.04 12.80 4.10
N ILE A 2 -10.91 12.34 2.86
CA ILE A 2 -10.75 10.93 2.51
C ILE A 2 -9.27 10.69 2.21
N VAL A 3 -8.73 9.56 2.64
CA VAL A 3 -7.33 9.20 2.42
C VAL A 3 -7.26 7.80 1.80
N ALA A 4 -6.58 7.65 0.68
CA ALA A 4 -6.28 6.35 0.08
C ALA A 4 -4.81 5.99 0.32
N PHE A 5 -4.56 4.79 0.82
CA PHE A 5 -3.22 4.25 1.04
C PHE A 5 -2.89 3.16 0.05
N ASP A 6 -1.64 3.15 -0.40
CA ASP A 6 -1.02 2.02 -1.09
C ASP A 6 0.43 1.88 -0.65
N THR A 7 0.98 0.67 -0.76
CA THR A 7 2.35 0.35 -0.34
C THR A 7 3.03 -0.49 -1.41
N TYR A 8 4.18 -0.03 -1.89
CA TYR A 8 5.05 -0.74 -2.81
C TYR A 8 6.32 -1.22 -2.10
N TYR A 9 6.72 -2.46 -2.41
CA TYR A 9 7.92 -3.07 -1.83
C TYR A 9 9.00 -3.19 -2.88
N TYR A 10 10.15 -2.56 -2.64
CA TYR A 10 11.25 -2.57 -3.57
C TYR A 10 12.60 -2.44 -2.84
N ASN A 11 13.62 -3.20 -3.27
CA ASN A 11 14.97 -3.18 -2.73
C ASN A 11 15.06 -3.24 -1.19
N GLY A 12 14.25 -4.10 -0.54
CA GLY A 12 14.26 -4.25 0.92
C GLY A 12 13.55 -3.12 1.68
N TYR A 13 12.88 -2.21 0.98
CA TYR A 13 12.10 -1.13 1.57
C TYR A 13 10.63 -1.21 1.18
N SER A 14 9.77 -0.62 2.01
CA SER A 14 8.38 -0.31 1.69
C SER A 14 8.23 1.19 1.48
N TYR A 15 7.56 1.56 0.40
CA TYR A 15 7.20 2.93 0.06
C TYR A 15 5.69 3.05 0.19
N THR A 16 5.24 3.77 1.21
CA THR A 16 3.81 3.96 1.48
C THR A 16 3.41 5.37 1.13
N VAL A 17 2.35 5.49 0.36
CA VAL A 17 1.77 6.76 -0.04
C VAL A 17 0.35 6.87 0.47
N ALA A 18 0.05 8.00 1.08
CA ALA A 18 -1.29 8.46 1.39
C ALA A 18 -1.70 9.54 0.41
N GLY A 19 -2.70 9.29 -0.41
CA GLY A 19 -3.32 10.29 -1.27
C GLY A 19 -4.55 10.90 -0.59
N VAL A 20 -4.51 12.20 -0.31
CA VAL A 20 -5.60 12.92 0.38
C VAL A 20 -6.50 13.62 -0.61
N PHE A 21 -7.82 13.47 -0.47
CA PHE A 21 -8.83 14.10 -1.32
C PHE A 21 -10.09 14.43 -0.52
N LYS A 22 -11.02 15.21 -1.10
CA LYS A 22 -12.20 15.72 -0.38
C LYS A 22 -13.50 15.01 -0.76
N SER A 23 -13.63 14.63 -2.03
CA SER A 23 -14.89 14.14 -2.60
C SER A 23 -14.65 12.88 -3.42
N TRP A 24 -15.64 11.99 -3.44
CA TRP A 24 -15.65 10.79 -4.27
C TRP A 24 -15.51 11.07 -5.79
N ASN A 25 -15.89 12.29 -6.23
CA ASN A 25 -15.80 12.72 -7.62
C ASN A 25 -14.51 13.49 -7.95
N ASP A 26 -13.60 13.65 -6.99
CA ASP A 26 -12.33 14.32 -7.24
C ASP A 26 -11.54 13.57 -8.31
N LYS A 27 -10.93 14.33 -9.22
CA LYS A 27 -10.12 13.79 -10.31
C LYS A 27 -8.68 13.57 -9.89
N GLU A 28 -8.21 14.38 -8.96
CA GLU A 28 -6.83 14.45 -8.53
C GLU A 28 -6.73 14.44 -7.00
N VAL A 29 -5.60 14.01 -6.52
CA VAL A 29 -5.23 14.06 -5.11
C VAL A 29 -4.86 15.50 -4.75
N LEU A 30 -5.32 15.99 -3.61
CA LEU A 30 -4.97 17.32 -3.10
C LEU A 30 -3.50 17.43 -2.74
N TYR A 31 -3.00 16.43 -2.04
CA TYR A 31 -1.60 16.28 -1.68
C TYR A 31 -1.31 14.82 -1.32
N TYR A 32 -0.02 14.47 -1.35
CA TYR A 32 0.48 13.18 -0.91
C TYR A 32 1.25 13.35 0.39
N ALA A 33 1.11 12.36 1.29
CA ALA A 33 2.08 12.10 2.34
C ALA A 33 2.78 10.78 2.04
N THR A 34 4.09 10.72 2.22
CA THR A 34 4.89 9.56 1.84
C THR A 34 5.78 9.12 2.98
N SER A 35 5.95 7.82 3.14
CA SER A 35 6.89 7.26 4.10
C SER A 35 7.64 6.09 3.50
N LYS A 36 8.93 5.98 3.85
CA LYS A 36 9.82 4.86 3.52
C LYS A 36 10.13 4.11 4.79
N ARG A 37 10.15 2.79 4.73
CA ARG A 37 10.50 1.93 5.84
C ARG A 37 11.34 0.75 5.37
N MET A 38 12.37 0.40 6.11
CA MET A 38 13.10 -0.86 5.89
C MET A 38 12.16 -2.03 6.16
N CYS A 39 12.02 -2.94 5.19
CA CYS A 39 11.25 -4.16 5.36
C CYS A 39 12.11 -5.17 6.10
N ILE A 40 11.70 -5.55 7.30
CA ILE A 40 12.17 -6.78 7.91
C ILE A 40 11.32 -7.87 7.26
N ASP A 41 11.95 -8.82 6.57
CA ASP A 41 11.28 -9.92 5.87
C ASP A 41 10.39 -10.69 6.85
N ALA A 42 9.09 -10.38 6.80
CA ALA A 42 8.08 -11.29 7.31
C ALA A 42 7.64 -12.15 6.13
N ASP A 43 7.81 -13.46 6.23
CA ASP A 43 7.31 -14.40 5.22
C ASP A 43 5.84 -14.09 4.93
N TYR A 44 5.54 -13.85 3.64
CA TYR A 44 4.17 -13.61 3.21
C TYR A 44 3.35 -14.89 3.34
N LYS A 45 2.31 -14.82 4.17
CA LYS A 45 1.27 -15.86 4.20
C LYS A 45 -0.07 -15.26 3.76
N PRO A 46 -0.84 -15.95 2.91
CA PRO A 46 -2.19 -15.52 2.57
C PRO A 46 -3.02 -15.25 3.84
N GLY A 47 -3.72 -14.11 3.86
CA GLY A 47 -4.49 -13.65 5.03
C GLY A 47 -3.67 -12.87 6.07
N GLU A 48 -2.33 -12.87 6.01
CA GLU A 48 -1.45 -12.16 6.94
C GLU A 48 -0.84 -10.87 6.35
N LEU A 49 -1.37 -10.37 5.24
CA LEU A 49 -0.91 -9.14 4.57
C LEU A 49 -0.79 -7.96 5.53
N TYR A 50 -1.72 -7.87 6.50
CA TYR A 50 -1.74 -6.81 7.50
C TYR A 50 -0.44 -6.73 8.33
N LYS A 51 0.26 -7.84 8.57
CA LYS A 51 1.52 -7.85 9.33
C LYS A 51 2.61 -7.02 8.66
N ARG A 52 2.58 -6.94 7.33
CA ARG A 52 3.53 -6.16 6.53
C ARG A 52 3.05 -4.73 6.32
N GLU A 53 1.80 -4.54 5.98
CA GLU A 53 1.26 -3.24 5.55
C GLU A 53 0.82 -2.34 6.70
N LEU A 54 0.24 -2.90 7.75
CA LEU A 54 -0.24 -2.12 8.88
C LEU A 54 0.83 -1.21 9.49
N PRO A 55 2.06 -1.69 9.79
CA PRO A 55 3.10 -0.82 10.32
C PRO A 55 3.50 0.31 9.37
N CYS A 56 3.45 0.05 8.05
CA CYS A 56 3.79 1.03 7.02
C CYS A 56 2.72 2.12 6.93
N ILE A 57 1.45 1.72 6.89
CA ILE A 57 0.31 2.65 6.89
C ILE A 57 0.29 3.47 8.18
N MET A 58 0.46 2.84 9.34
CA MET A 58 0.48 3.53 10.64
C MET A 58 1.62 4.55 10.75
N GLN A 59 2.78 4.28 10.14
CA GLN A 59 3.87 5.24 10.05
C GLN A 59 3.49 6.42 9.16
N CYS A 60 2.97 6.16 7.95
CA CYS A 60 2.56 7.20 7.02
C CYS A 60 1.42 8.07 7.60
N LEU A 61 0.51 7.46 8.36
CA LEU A 61 -0.61 8.14 9.01
C LEU A 61 -0.16 9.21 10.02
N THR A 62 1.04 9.07 10.63
CA THR A 62 1.59 10.08 11.54
C THR A 62 1.88 11.43 10.86
N LEU A 63 1.96 11.45 9.54
CA LEU A 63 2.22 12.65 8.74
C LEU A 63 0.93 13.40 8.37
N LEU A 64 -0.23 12.89 8.77
CA LEU A 64 -1.54 13.41 8.39
C LEU A 64 -2.29 14.03 9.59
N PRO A 65 -3.12 15.06 9.37
CA PRO A 65 -3.98 15.63 10.39
C PRO A 65 -5.16 14.67 10.67
N LEU A 66 -4.95 13.68 11.54
CA LEU A 66 -5.88 12.58 11.79
C LEU A 66 -7.32 13.03 12.08
N LYS A 67 -7.48 14.12 12.83
CA LYS A 67 -8.80 14.66 13.20
C LYS A 67 -9.64 15.13 12.01
N ASP A 68 -9.00 15.41 10.88
CA ASP A 68 -9.69 15.84 9.66
C ASP A 68 -10.04 14.67 8.73
N ILE A 69 -9.57 13.46 9.06
CA ILE A 69 -9.82 12.26 8.26
C ILE A 69 -11.13 11.62 8.69
N THR A 70 -12.04 11.51 7.76
CA THR A 70 -13.36 10.89 7.98
C THR A 70 -13.46 9.47 7.43
N LEU A 71 -12.56 9.12 6.49
CA LEU A 71 -12.55 7.83 5.84
C LEU A 71 -11.16 7.49 5.32
N ILE A 72 -10.79 6.21 5.46
CA ILE A 72 -9.56 5.64 4.91
C ILE A 72 -9.90 4.56 3.89
N MET A 73 -9.21 4.56 2.75
CA MET A 73 -9.27 3.50 1.74
C MET A 73 -7.93 2.74 1.72
N VAL A 74 -7.99 1.42 1.63
CA VAL A 74 -6.82 0.54 1.54
C VAL A 74 -6.91 -0.39 0.33
N ASP A 75 -5.77 -0.74 -0.29
CA ASP A 75 -5.69 -1.80 -1.31
C ASP A 75 -5.75 -3.17 -0.62
N GLY A 76 -6.92 -3.78 -0.60
CA GLY A 76 -7.17 -5.06 0.05
C GLY A 76 -8.52 -5.12 0.75
N PHE A 77 -8.68 -6.11 1.61
CA PHE A 77 -9.94 -6.36 2.31
C PHE A 77 -9.91 -5.81 3.73
N VAL A 78 -11.05 -5.28 4.18
CA VAL A 78 -11.29 -4.98 5.61
C VAL A 78 -11.56 -6.26 6.38
N TRP A 79 -12.45 -7.07 5.87
CA TRP A 79 -12.83 -8.36 6.43
C TRP A 79 -12.46 -9.49 5.48
N LEU A 80 -12.15 -10.64 6.04
CA LEU A 80 -11.91 -11.90 5.37
C LEU A 80 -12.91 -12.94 5.89
N SER A 81 -12.91 -14.14 5.34
CA SER A 81 -13.68 -15.26 5.85
C SER A 81 -12.95 -16.57 5.52
N GLU A 82 -13.02 -17.55 6.40
CA GLU A 82 -12.51 -18.89 6.17
C GLU A 82 -13.61 -19.88 5.77
N ASP A 83 -14.85 -19.62 6.21
CA ASP A 83 -16.00 -20.51 6.05
C ASP A 83 -17.12 -19.92 5.18
N GLY A 84 -16.94 -18.71 4.67
CA GLY A 84 -17.95 -17.98 3.90
C GLY A 84 -19.11 -17.40 4.73
N LYS A 85 -19.02 -17.47 6.06
CA LYS A 85 -20.10 -17.05 6.97
C LYS A 85 -19.62 -16.15 8.08
N THR A 86 -18.45 -16.45 8.63
CA THR A 86 -17.87 -15.74 9.77
C THR A 86 -16.82 -14.74 9.28
N LEU A 87 -16.95 -13.48 9.70
CA LEU A 87 -15.95 -12.46 9.40
C LEU A 87 -14.72 -12.61 10.28
N THR A 88 -13.55 -12.58 9.67
CA THR A 88 -12.24 -12.49 10.31
C THR A 88 -11.56 -11.19 9.89
N LYS A 89 -10.64 -10.66 10.72
CA LYS A 89 -9.99 -9.38 10.45
C LYS A 89 -9.03 -9.47 9.27
N GLY A 90 -9.26 -8.64 8.26
CA GLY A 90 -8.29 -8.32 7.22
C GLY A 90 -7.50 -7.04 7.55
N LEU A 91 -6.77 -6.53 6.59
CA LEU A 91 -5.94 -5.32 6.74
C LEU A 91 -6.72 -4.13 7.30
N GLY A 92 -7.88 -3.83 6.72
CA GLY A 92 -8.64 -2.64 7.11
C GLY A 92 -9.22 -2.72 8.52
N ALA A 93 -9.65 -3.90 8.99
CA ALA A 93 -10.15 -4.09 10.34
C ALA A 93 -9.02 -3.94 11.38
N HIS A 94 -7.84 -4.51 11.11
CA HIS A 94 -6.65 -4.29 11.93
C HIS A 94 -6.22 -2.83 11.96
N LEU A 95 -6.34 -2.11 10.83
CA LEU A 95 -6.01 -0.69 10.75
C LEU A 95 -6.97 0.15 11.60
N GLN A 96 -8.29 -0.08 11.51
CA GLN A 96 -9.27 0.64 12.32
C GLN A 96 -9.01 0.43 13.82
N GLU A 97 -8.76 -0.80 14.24
CA GLU A 97 -8.44 -1.14 15.63
C GLU A 97 -7.17 -0.44 16.10
N ALA A 98 -6.09 -0.49 15.32
CA ALA A 98 -4.83 0.18 15.65
C ALA A 98 -4.96 1.71 15.76
N ILE A 99 -5.79 2.33 14.91
CA ILE A 99 -6.08 3.77 14.99
C ILE A 99 -6.85 4.08 16.28
N LEU A 100 -7.87 3.28 16.58
CA LEU A 100 -8.67 3.44 17.79
C LEU A 100 -7.82 3.28 19.07
N GLU A 101 -7.00 2.24 19.11
CA GLU A 101 -6.11 1.99 20.27
C GLU A 101 -5.07 3.08 20.46
N LYS A 102 -4.45 3.55 19.37
CA LYS A 102 -3.34 4.51 19.47
C LYS A 102 -3.79 5.95 19.63
N TYR A 103 -4.90 6.33 19.00
CA TYR A 103 -5.31 7.73 18.89
C TYR A 103 -6.68 8.01 19.51
N GLY A 104 -7.45 6.98 19.88
CA GLY A 104 -8.83 7.12 20.39
C GLY A 104 -9.85 7.52 19.32
N GLU A 105 -9.47 7.50 18.04
CA GLU A 105 -10.32 7.91 16.91
C GLU A 105 -10.90 6.69 16.21
N LYS A 106 -12.22 6.69 15.97
CA LYS A 106 -12.87 5.67 15.17
C LYS A 106 -13.09 6.20 13.76
N ILE A 107 -12.23 5.78 12.82
CA ILE A 107 -12.32 6.18 11.41
C ILE A 107 -12.86 4.99 10.60
N THR A 108 -13.83 5.25 9.72
CA THR A 108 -14.33 4.24 8.79
C THR A 108 -13.23 3.84 7.81
N VAL A 109 -13.02 2.53 7.61
CA VAL A 109 -12.08 1.98 6.65
C VAL A 109 -12.83 1.24 5.55
N VAL A 110 -12.51 1.55 4.29
CA VAL A 110 -13.03 0.87 3.09
C VAL A 110 -11.88 0.15 2.40
N GLY A 111 -12.04 -1.14 2.21
CA GLY A 111 -11.11 -1.98 1.47
C GLY A 111 -11.56 -2.13 0.02
N VAL A 112 -10.63 -1.95 -0.92
CA VAL A 112 -10.88 -2.11 -2.36
C VAL A 112 -9.87 -3.09 -2.92
N ALA A 113 -10.26 -4.36 -3.02
CA ALA A 113 -9.39 -5.42 -3.51
C ALA A 113 -9.53 -5.62 -5.03
N LYS A 114 -8.40 -5.88 -5.69
CA LYS A 114 -8.32 -6.11 -7.15
C LYS A 114 -8.64 -7.55 -7.55
N ASN A 115 -8.54 -8.50 -6.62
CA ASN A 115 -8.78 -9.91 -6.86
C ASN A 115 -9.78 -10.47 -5.85
N ARG A 116 -10.59 -11.45 -6.30
CA ARG A 116 -11.50 -12.17 -5.40
C ARG A 116 -10.69 -12.95 -4.36
N TYR A 117 -11.18 -12.92 -3.13
CA TYR A 117 -10.66 -13.83 -2.11
C TYR A 117 -11.09 -15.28 -2.41
N HIS A 118 -10.34 -16.25 -1.95
CA HIS A 118 -10.59 -17.68 -2.29
C HIS A 118 -11.86 -18.23 -1.65
N VAL A 119 -12.40 -17.57 -0.64
CA VAL A 119 -13.69 -17.86 0.00
C VAL A 119 -14.58 -16.63 -0.12
N GLU A 120 -15.89 -16.83 -0.17
CA GLU A 120 -16.86 -15.74 -0.14
C GLU A 120 -16.77 -15.00 1.20
N ILE A 121 -16.79 -13.67 1.13
CA ILE A 121 -16.76 -12.81 2.31
C ILE A 121 -18.14 -12.20 2.47
N PRO A 122 -18.83 -12.40 3.62
CA PRO A 122 -20.07 -11.71 3.89
C PRO A 122 -19.95 -10.19 3.78
N ASP A 123 -20.97 -9.52 3.24
CA ASP A 123 -20.98 -8.08 3.03
C ASP A 123 -19.79 -7.55 2.18
N CYS A 124 -19.28 -8.37 1.26
CA CYS A 124 -18.36 -7.98 0.23
C CYS A 124 -19.12 -7.76 -1.08
N TYR A 125 -19.00 -6.58 -1.65
CA TYR A 125 -19.70 -6.20 -2.88
C TYR A 125 -18.72 -6.15 -4.04
N ASP A 126 -19.01 -6.90 -5.10
CA ASP A 126 -18.30 -6.80 -6.36
C ASP A 126 -18.90 -5.70 -7.24
N ILE A 127 -18.03 -4.83 -7.74
CA ILE A 127 -18.42 -3.70 -8.56
C ILE A 127 -17.67 -3.74 -9.90
N GLU A 128 -18.43 -3.65 -10.98
CA GLU A 128 -17.87 -3.49 -12.32
C GLU A 128 -17.70 -2.00 -12.63
N ARG A 129 -16.50 -1.64 -13.11
CA ARG A 129 -16.13 -0.30 -13.54
C ARG A 129 -15.30 -0.37 -14.82
N GLY A 130 -15.38 0.71 -15.60
CA GLY A 130 -14.65 0.85 -16.87
C GLY A 130 -15.36 0.17 -18.03
N LEU A 131 -15.12 0.72 -19.22
CA LEU A 131 -15.83 0.35 -20.46
C LEU A 131 -15.41 -1.04 -21.00
N GLU A 132 -14.23 -1.53 -20.62
CA GLU A 132 -13.64 -2.75 -21.22
C GLU A 132 -13.25 -3.81 -20.18
N SER A 133 -13.51 -3.60 -18.89
CA SER A 133 -13.04 -4.50 -17.84
C SER A 133 -14.13 -5.48 -17.41
N ALA A 134 -13.92 -6.76 -17.73
CA ALA A 134 -14.75 -7.86 -17.21
C ALA A 134 -14.40 -8.28 -15.77
N LYS A 135 -13.39 -7.67 -15.15
CA LYS A 135 -12.96 -8.04 -13.79
C LYS A 135 -13.49 -7.03 -12.77
N PRO A 136 -14.33 -7.44 -11.80
CA PRO A 136 -14.83 -6.54 -10.77
C PRO A 136 -13.74 -6.14 -9.78
N LEU A 137 -13.97 -5.05 -9.05
CA LEU A 137 -13.34 -4.75 -7.78
C LEU A 137 -14.20 -5.30 -6.65
N PHE A 138 -13.58 -5.65 -5.54
CA PHE A 138 -14.25 -6.20 -4.36
C PHE A 138 -14.14 -5.20 -3.23
N VAL A 139 -15.29 -4.76 -2.71
CA VAL A 139 -15.37 -3.69 -1.71
C VAL A 139 -15.90 -4.25 -0.40
N THR A 140 -15.18 -3.97 0.68
CA THR A 140 -15.57 -4.28 2.06
C THR A 140 -15.47 -3.02 2.92
N CYS A 141 -16.19 -2.96 4.04
CA CYS A 141 -16.19 -1.80 4.93
C CYS A 141 -16.03 -2.24 6.39
N SER A 142 -15.37 -1.42 7.21
CA SER A 142 -15.21 -1.68 8.64
C SER A 142 -16.55 -1.75 9.39
N GLU A 143 -17.53 -1.05 8.89
CA GLU A 143 -18.94 -1.20 9.26
C GLU A 143 -19.68 -2.01 8.17
N PRO A 144 -19.87 -3.33 8.32
CA PRO A 144 -20.45 -4.18 7.27
C PRO A 144 -21.79 -3.68 6.70
N CYS A 145 -22.65 -3.12 7.56
CA CYS A 145 -23.93 -2.54 7.13
C CYS A 145 -23.80 -1.34 6.18
N LEU A 146 -22.63 -0.73 6.06
CA LEU A 146 -22.34 0.38 5.14
C LEU A 146 -21.57 -0.07 3.88
N ALA A 147 -21.25 -1.37 3.74
CA ALA A 147 -20.41 -1.87 2.63
C ALA A 147 -21.09 -1.64 1.27
N GLU A 148 -22.41 -1.83 1.16
CA GLU A 148 -23.15 -1.53 -0.07
C GLU A 148 -23.09 -0.04 -0.42
N HIS A 149 -23.27 0.84 0.57
CA HIS A 149 -23.16 2.28 0.36
C HIS A 149 -21.80 2.65 -0.21
N TYR A 150 -20.72 2.20 0.43
CA TYR A 150 -19.36 2.54 -0.03
C TYR A 150 -18.97 1.85 -1.33
N SER A 151 -19.52 0.67 -1.62
CA SER A 151 -19.32 0.04 -2.94
C SER A 151 -19.87 0.90 -4.06
N ASN A 152 -21.08 1.48 -3.86
CA ASN A 152 -21.67 2.42 -4.80
C ASN A 152 -20.84 3.72 -4.93
N MET A 153 -20.27 4.22 -3.82
CA MET A 153 -19.37 5.38 -3.86
C MET A 153 -18.08 5.09 -4.63
N VAL A 154 -17.45 3.92 -4.42
CA VAL A 154 -16.27 3.50 -5.20
C VAL A 154 -16.60 3.34 -6.69
N LYS A 155 -17.82 2.83 -6.99
CA LYS A 155 -18.27 2.65 -8.37
C LYS A 155 -18.33 3.97 -9.15
N ILE A 156 -18.74 5.06 -8.51
CA ILE A 156 -18.89 6.38 -9.15
C ILE A 156 -17.64 7.27 -9.06
N MET A 157 -16.54 6.82 -8.44
CA MET A 157 -15.28 7.57 -8.42
C MET A 157 -14.82 7.90 -9.85
N HIS A 158 -14.12 9.03 -9.99
CA HIS A 158 -13.65 9.49 -11.29
C HIS A 158 -12.75 8.46 -12.01
N GLY A 159 -12.89 8.40 -13.34
CA GLY A 159 -12.07 7.63 -14.26
C GLY A 159 -12.86 6.53 -14.99
N ASP A 160 -12.52 6.33 -16.27
CA ASP A 160 -13.18 5.39 -17.17
C ASP A 160 -12.60 3.98 -17.11
N TYR A 161 -11.61 3.77 -16.26
CA TYR A 161 -10.95 2.48 -16.06
C TYR A 161 -11.48 1.73 -14.84
N ARG A 162 -11.16 0.44 -14.77
CA ARG A 162 -11.48 -0.41 -13.64
C ARG A 162 -11.04 0.20 -12.31
N ILE A 163 -9.80 0.69 -12.23
CA ILE A 163 -9.27 1.33 -11.03
C ILE A 163 -9.60 2.83 -11.09
N PRO A 164 -10.24 3.40 -10.06
CA PRO A 164 -10.45 4.84 -9.95
C PRO A 164 -9.17 5.66 -10.13
N SER A 165 -9.28 6.84 -10.75
CA SER A 165 -8.12 7.69 -11.05
C SER A 165 -7.26 7.99 -9.82
N ILE A 166 -7.87 8.31 -8.68
CA ILE A 166 -7.16 8.59 -7.43
C ILE A 166 -6.41 7.36 -6.92
N LEU A 167 -7.05 6.18 -6.88
CA LEU A 167 -6.40 4.95 -6.45
C LEU A 167 -5.24 4.58 -7.38
N LYS A 168 -5.40 4.81 -8.69
CA LYS A 168 -4.33 4.60 -9.66
C LYS A 168 -3.18 5.59 -9.47
N ALA A 169 -3.48 6.85 -9.16
CA ALA A 169 -2.46 7.87 -8.90
C ALA A 169 -1.63 7.52 -7.65
N VAL A 170 -2.26 7.03 -6.60
CA VAL A 170 -1.57 6.57 -5.38
C VAL A 170 -0.67 5.36 -5.67
N ASP A 171 -1.17 4.32 -6.36
CA ASP A 171 -0.38 3.15 -6.80
C ASP A 171 0.82 3.57 -7.68
N THR A 172 0.61 4.51 -8.60
CA THR A 172 1.70 5.01 -9.45
C THR A 172 2.76 5.73 -8.62
N LYS A 173 2.34 6.60 -7.67
CA LYS A 173 3.26 7.38 -6.85
C LYS A 173 4.13 6.50 -5.94
N THR A 174 3.61 5.39 -5.41
CA THR A 174 4.42 4.44 -4.63
C THR A 174 5.57 3.85 -5.44
N ARG A 175 5.30 3.51 -6.72
CA ARG A 175 6.29 2.92 -7.63
C ARG A 175 7.34 3.92 -8.06
N GLU A 176 6.90 5.15 -8.38
CA GLU A 176 7.83 6.25 -8.70
C GLU A 176 8.85 6.44 -7.59
N LEU A 177 8.38 6.57 -6.34
CA LEU A 177 9.26 6.73 -5.17
C LEU A 177 10.26 5.58 -5.01
N GLY A 178 9.83 4.33 -5.22
CA GLY A 178 10.70 3.18 -5.13
C GLY A 178 11.79 3.19 -6.20
N HIS A 179 11.48 3.64 -7.41
CA HIS A 179 12.45 3.73 -8.50
C HIS A 179 13.38 4.93 -8.36
N GLU A 180 12.86 6.13 -8.01
CA GLU A 180 13.65 7.33 -7.77
C GLU A 180 14.71 7.08 -6.69
N ASP A 181 14.33 6.42 -5.60
CA ASP A 181 15.23 6.08 -4.50
C ASP A 181 16.35 5.09 -4.92
N SER A 182 16.04 4.14 -5.82
CA SER A 182 17.05 3.25 -6.40
C SER A 182 18.07 3.98 -7.24
N ASP A 183 17.60 4.89 -8.08
CA ASP A 183 18.47 5.65 -8.98
C ASP A 183 19.39 6.59 -8.18
N GLU A 184 18.93 7.13 -7.05
CA GLU A 184 19.76 7.92 -6.15
C GLU A 184 20.85 7.06 -5.47
N ILE A 185 20.49 5.89 -4.95
CA ILE A 185 21.43 4.97 -4.33
C ILE A 185 22.49 4.49 -5.35
N GLU A 186 22.08 4.16 -6.58
CA GLU A 186 23.03 3.75 -7.63
C GLU A 186 24.01 4.87 -7.98
N LYS A 187 23.55 6.11 -8.07
CA LYS A 187 24.42 7.28 -8.31
C LYS A 187 25.39 7.53 -7.17
N GLU A 188 24.94 7.47 -5.92
CA GLU A 188 25.80 7.63 -4.75
C GLU A 188 26.89 6.55 -4.71
N LEU A 189 26.56 5.29 -5.04
CA LEU A 189 27.51 4.19 -5.11
C LEU A 189 28.51 4.37 -6.26
N GLU A 190 28.06 4.84 -7.43
CA GLU A 190 28.94 5.14 -8.56
C GLU A 190 29.89 6.30 -8.24
N GLU A 191 29.40 7.36 -7.58
CA GLU A 191 30.23 8.49 -7.15
C GLU A 191 31.27 8.06 -6.10
N GLU A 192 30.87 7.24 -5.12
CA GLU A 192 31.79 6.69 -4.12
C GLU A 192 32.85 5.79 -4.76
N TYR A 193 32.46 4.94 -5.71
CA TYR A 193 33.38 4.07 -6.46
C TYR A 193 34.36 4.88 -7.28
N ASN A 194 33.91 5.91 -7.99
CA ASN A 194 34.77 6.75 -8.85
C ASN A 194 35.64 7.72 -8.05
N SER A 195 35.29 8.02 -6.79
CA SER A 195 36.06 8.93 -5.93
C SER A 195 37.26 8.27 -5.21
N LYS A 196 37.28 6.94 -5.13
CA LYS A 196 38.37 6.18 -4.49
C LYS A 196 39.44 5.85 -5.54
N PRO A 197 40.75 6.26 -5.37
CA PRO A 197 41.81 5.75 -6.19
C PRO A 197 41.93 4.24 -5.95
N ILE A 198 41.70 3.46 -7.00
CA ILE A 198 41.72 2.01 -6.95
C ILE A 198 43.19 1.54 -6.89
N ASP A 199 43.68 1.34 -5.69
CA ASP A 199 44.91 0.56 -5.49
C ASP A 199 44.48 -0.92 -5.26
N ILE A 200 44.29 -1.65 -6.36
CA ILE A 200 43.75 -3.01 -6.31
C ILE A 200 44.91 -3.96 -5.98
N SER A 201 45.02 -4.37 -4.71
CA SER A 201 45.59 -5.68 -4.40
C SER A 201 44.55 -6.77 -4.64
N MET A 202 44.90 -7.89 -5.26
CA MET A 202 43.91 -8.95 -5.65
C MET A 202 43.11 -9.52 -4.46
N GLY A 203 43.48 -9.24 -3.20
CA GLY A 203 42.76 -9.63 -2.00
C GLY A 203 41.50 -8.80 -1.69
N ASP A 204 41.49 -7.53 -2.13
CA ASP A 204 40.40 -6.60 -1.79
C ASP A 204 39.15 -6.84 -2.64
N VAL A 205 39.30 -7.44 -3.83
CA VAL A 205 38.16 -7.73 -4.72
C VAL A 205 37.29 -8.84 -4.17
N ASP A 206 37.88 -9.86 -3.55
CA ASP A 206 37.14 -10.99 -2.98
C ASP A 206 36.35 -10.57 -1.73
N GLU A 207 36.92 -9.66 -0.92
CA GLU A 207 36.25 -9.12 0.28
C GLU A 207 35.09 -8.15 -0.11
N PHE A 208 35.29 -7.33 -1.14
CA PHE A 208 34.26 -6.46 -1.72
C PHE A 208 33.10 -7.28 -2.30
N MET A 209 33.40 -8.31 -3.11
CA MET A 209 32.39 -9.20 -3.69
C MET A 209 31.61 -9.98 -2.61
N ALA A 210 32.27 -10.40 -1.53
CA ALA A 210 31.65 -11.05 -0.40
C ALA A 210 30.67 -10.09 0.33
N THR A 211 31.02 -8.80 0.45
CA THR A 211 30.21 -7.77 1.07
C THR A 211 28.98 -7.42 0.21
N CYS A 212 29.15 -7.30 -1.11
CA CYS A 212 28.05 -7.08 -2.05
C CYS A 212 27.04 -8.25 -2.03
N THR A 213 27.53 -9.48 -1.98
CA THR A 213 26.66 -10.68 -1.91
C THR A 213 25.89 -10.74 -0.58
N LYS A 214 26.50 -10.31 0.51
CA LYS A 214 25.89 -10.27 1.84
C LYS A 214 24.80 -9.20 1.96
N ASN A 215 24.89 -8.12 1.17
CA ASN A 215 23.92 -7.04 1.09
C ASN A 215 22.82 -7.28 0.03
N GLY A 216 22.75 -8.44 -0.60
CA GLY A 216 21.67 -8.85 -1.50
C GLY A 216 21.81 -8.41 -2.95
N PHE A 217 22.96 -7.87 -3.36
CA PHE A 217 23.23 -7.54 -4.76
C PHE A 217 23.59 -8.82 -5.53
N LYS A 218 22.69 -9.26 -6.42
CA LYS A 218 22.97 -10.31 -7.41
C LYS A 218 23.35 -9.63 -8.72
N TYR A 219 24.59 -9.71 -9.09
CA TYR A 219 24.99 -9.41 -10.47
C TYR A 219 24.34 -10.44 -11.42
N ARG A 220 23.70 -9.94 -12.45
CA ARG A 220 23.38 -10.69 -13.65
C ARG A 220 24.47 -10.53 -14.68
#